data_d8e691140963e13b447c66098ac8c9a0
#
_entry.id   d8e691140963e13b447c66098ac8c9a0
#
_cell.length_a   1.000
_cell.length_b   1.000
_cell.length_c   1.000
_cell.angle_alpha   90.00
_cell.angle_beta   90.00
_cell.angle_gamma   90.00
#
_symmetry.space_group_name_H-M   'P 1'
#
loop_
_entity.id
_entity.type
_entity.pdbx_description
1 polymer ?
#
loop_
_entity_poly.entity_id
_entity_poly.type
_entity_poly.pdbx_seq_one_letter_code
_entity_poly.pdbx_strand_id
1 'polypeptide(L)'
;MVTKHSTALLAALALMSAPVFAQETAPATDAPAAETPAAEAPATDAPAAETPAADAPAADAAQAPAEGAAPARDPEGPGSYYAKSEHGEWTIRCIRAGQGKDPCEMYKLLTDADDNAVAELTMVPLANGEVAAGATLVAPLETDLIKGLGVQIDSGETRGYPFSFCAPVGCVARMGFTNPELAAMKAGSNATIQLLPFGGDPEQPVQLSMSLSGFTAAFDELTAYAAAPAPEAPAADAAEEAPSEDAPAEDAPAN
;
A
#
# COMPACT_ATOMS: atom_id res chain seq x y z
N MET A 1 32.70 56.71 18.93
CA MET A 1 33.00 57.20 17.57
C MET A 1 32.22 56.28 16.64
N VAL A 2 31.03 56.66 16.31
CA VAL A 2 30.52 57.42 15.17
C VAL A 2 31.06 56.85 13.85
N THR A 3 30.20 56.15 13.10
CA THR A 3 29.73 56.61 11.79
C THR A 3 28.59 55.77 11.27
N LYS A 4 27.45 56.45 11.09
CA LYS A 4 26.28 56.04 10.33
C LYS A 4 26.61 56.19 8.82
N HIS A 5 26.24 55.23 8.00
CA HIS A 5 25.94 55.50 6.58
C HIS A 5 24.60 54.89 6.19
N SER A 6 23.62 55.79 6.10
CA SER A 6 22.38 55.58 5.33
C SER A 6 22.69 55.70 3.85
N THR A 7 22.22 54.79 3.07
CA THR A 7 22.07 54.97 1.61
C THR A 7 20.68 54.42 1.21
N ALA A 8 19.81 55.36 0.90
CA ALA A 8 18.56 55.15 0.17
C ALA A 8 18.85 55.11 -1.32
N LEU A 9 18.26 54.24 -2.09
CA LEU A 9 18.05 54.34 -3.53
C LEU A 9 16.85 53.51 -3.96
N LEU A 10 15.78 54.22 -4.23
CA LEU A 10 15.12 54.41 -5.54
C LEU A 10 14.41 53.22 -6.17
N ALA A 11 13.08 53.39 -6.17
CA ALA A 11 12.05 52.63 -6.90
C ALA A 11 12.29 52.69 -8.42
N ALA A 12 12.08 51.55 -9.09
CA ALA A 12 11.79 51.51 -10.51
C ALA A 12 10.53 50.64 -10.71
N LEU A 13 9.39 51.34 -10.93
CA LEU A 13 8.17 50.79 -11.49
C LEU A 13 8.41 50.45 -12.97
N ALA A 14 8.38 49.21 -13.36
CA ALA A 14 8.23 48.79 -14.75
C ALA A 14 6.80 48.24 -14.95
N LEU A 15 5.96 49.08 -15.57
CA LEU A 15 4.68 48.69 -16.14
C LEU A 15 4.92 47.86 -17.39
N MET A 16 4.66 46.56 -17.33
CA MET A 16 4.56 45.75 -18.54
C MET A 16 3.10 45.49 -18.86
N SER A 17 2.67 46.12 -19.97
CA SER A 17 1.37 45.98 -20.60
C SER A 17 1.22 44.56 -21.18
N ALA A 18 0.18 43.85 -20.77
CA ALA A 18 -0.25 42.59 -21.38
C ALA A 18 -1.08 42.85 -22.65
N PRO A 19 -0.86 42.13 -23.77
CA PRO A 19 -1.74 42.20 -24.92
C PRO A 19 -3.05 41.43 -24.62
N VAL A 20 -4.15 42.15 -24.81
CA VAL A 20 -5.52 41.60 -24.85
C VAL A 20 -5.68 40.84 -26.15
N PHE A 21 -5.79 39.49 -26.10
CA PHE A 21 -6.29 38.72 -27.22
C PHE A 21 -7.79 38.78 -27.26
N ALA A 22 -8.31 39.41 -28.32
CA ALA A 22 -9.73 39.41 -28.65
C ALA A 22 -10.18 38.00 -29.03
N GLN A 23 -11.15 37.47 -28.30
CA GLN A 23 -11.89 36.27 -28.69
C GLN A 23 -12.81 36.60 -29.85
N GLU A 24 -12.51 36.00 -30.99
CA GLU A 24 -13.37 35.99 -32.18
C GLU A 24 -14.53 35.04 -31.94
N THR A 25 -15.74 35.62 -31.88
CA THR A 25 -17.00 34.89 -31.79
C THR A 25 -17.32 34.27 -33.15
N ALA A 26 -17.28 32.91 -33.22
CA ALA A 26 -17.78 32.17 -34.38
C ALA A 26 -19.33 32.19 -34.39
N PRO A 27 -19.97 32.31 -35.58
CA PRO A 27 -21.41 32.32 -35.68
C PRO A 27 -22.00 30.92 -35.48
N ALA A 28 -23.12 30.89 -34.75
CA ALA A 28 -23.95 29.69 -34.55
C ALA A 28 -24.54 29.26 -35.89
N THR A 29 -24.23 28.00 -36.26
CA THR A 29 -24.89 27.32 -37.39
C THR A 29 -26.12 26.60 -36.83
N ASP A 30 -27.29 27.05 -37.32
CA ASP A 30 -28.59 26.41 -37.10
C ASP A 30 -28.58 25.00 -37.67
N ALA A 31 -28.80 23.97 -36.85
CA ALA A 31 -29.02 22.60 -37.29
C ALA A 31 -30.50 22.25 -37.13
N PRO A 32 -31.16 21.73 -38.15
CA PRO A 32 -32.59 21.41 -38.07
C PRO A 32 -32.85 20.19 -37.18
N ALA A 33 -33.92 20.30 -36.41
CA ALA A 33 -34.48 19.26 -35.57
C ALA A 33 -34.88 18.03 -36.43
N ALA A 34 -34.28 16.88 -36.11
CA ALA A 34 -34.73 15.59 -36.61
C ALA A 34 -35.79 15.02 -35.67
N GLU A 35 -37.02 14.93 -36.18
CA GLU A 35 -38.12 14.21 -35.52
C GLU A 35 -37.83 12.73 -35.46
N THR A 36 -37.83 12.16 -34.26
CA THR A 36 -37.79 10.74 -34.01
C THR A 36 -39.20 10.15 -34.09
N PRO A 37 -39.45 9.14 -34.95
CA PRO A 37 -40.73 8.42 -34.91
C PRO A 37 -40.72 7.44 -33.71
N ALA A 38 -41.79 7.50 -32.93
CA ALA A 38 -42.13 6.54 -31.90
C ALA A 38 -42.37 5.16 -32.54
N ALA A 39 -41.57 4.17 -32.17
CA ALA A 39 -41.84 2.78 -32.47
C ALA A 39 -42.64 2.18 -31.31
N GLU A 40 -43.90 1.86 -31.60
CA GLU A 40 -44.77 1.04 -30.78
C GLU A 40 -44.18 -0.38 -30.71
N ALA A 41 -43.91 -0.87 -29.51
CA ALA A 41 -43.57 -2.26 -29.26
C ALA A 41 -44.86 -3.08 -29.05
N PRO A 42 -45.04 -4.22 -29.74
CA PRO A 42 -46.18 -5.08 -29.47
C PRO A 42 -45.95 -5.89 -28.19
N ALA A 43 -46.96 -5.88 -27.31
CA ALA A 43 -47.06 -6.74 -26.16
C ALA A 43 -47.20 -8.19 -26.62
N THR A 44 -46.23 -9.05 -26.29
CA THR A 44 -46.35 -10.49 -26.42
C THR A 44 -46.68 -11.09 -25.05
N ASP A 45 -47.91 -11.61 -24.98
CA ASP A 45 -48.40 -12.46 -23.93
C ASP A 45 -47.54 -13.73 -23.87
N ALA A 46 -46.88 -13.99 -22.75
CA ALA A 46 -46.18 -15.25 -22.51
C ALA A 46 -47.00 -16.11 -21.52
N PRO A 47 -47.37 -17.34 -21.89
CA PRO A 47 -48.08 -18.20 -20.99
C PRO A 47 -47.19 -18.72 -19.88
N ALA A 48 -47.75 -18.76 -18.67
CA ALA A 48 -47.15 -19.36 -17.48
C ALA A 48 -46.84 -20.85 -17.72
N ALA A 49 -45.56 -21.19 -17.67
CA ALA A 49 -45.13 -22.60 -17.64
C ALA A 49 -45.04 -23.05 -16.19
N GLU A 50 -45.91 -23.98 -15.81
CA GLU A 50 -45.83 -24.76 -14.58
C GLU A 50 -44.55 -25.61 -14.62
N THR A 51 -43.69 -25.45 -13.62
CA THR A 51 -42.53 -26.32 -13.41
C THR A 51 -42.97 -27.61 -12.68
N PRO A 52 -42.73 -28.80 -13.27
CA PRO A 52 -42.86 -30.04 -12.51
C PRO A 52 -41.64 -30.18 -11.59
N ALA A 53 -41.92 -30.48 -10.31
CA ALA A 53 -40.89 -30.86 -9.36
C ALA A 53 -40.27 -32.20 -9.82
N ALA A 54 -39.00 -32.14 -10.22
CA ALA A 54 -38.21 -33.35 -10.46
C ALA A 54 -37.45 -33.67 -9.16
N ASP A 55 -37.81 -34.78 -8.56
CA ASP A 55 -37.07 -35.47 -7.51
C ASP A 55 -35.67 -35.82 -8.09
N ALA A 56 -34.60 -35.13 -7.67
CA ALA A 56 -33.26 -35.48 -8.02
C ALA A 56 -32.66 -36.35 -6.91
N PRO A 57 -32.14 -37.53 -7.23
CA PRO A 57 -31.48 -38.39 -6.26
C PRO A 57 -30.20 -37.66 -5.75
N ALA A 58 -29.98 -37.71 -4.43
CA ALA A 58 -28.78 -37.25 -3.79
C ALA A 58 -27.54 -37.90 -4.44
N ALA A 59 -26.80 -37.13 -5.22
CA ALA A 59 -25.50 -37.54 -5.70
C ALA A 59 -24.53 -37.53 -4.52
N ASP A 60 -24.05 -38.71 -4.19
CA ASP A 60 -22.90 -38.94 -3.33
C ASP A 60 -21.76 -37.99 -3.71
N ALA A 61 -21.49 -37.04 -2.84
CA ALA A 61 -20.35 -36.11 -3.02
C ALA A 61 -19.08 -36.94 -2.85
N ALA A 62 -18.55 -37.45 -3.95
CA ALA A 62 -17.21 -37.96 -4.00
C ALA A 62 -16.26 -36.86 -3.51
N GLN A 63 -15.73 -37.04 -2.32
CA GLN A 63 -14.66 -36.21 -1.77
C GLN A 63 -13.51 -36.24 -2.77
N ALA A 64 -13.28 -35.09 -3.41
CA ALA A 64 -12.04 -34.88 -4.16
C ALA A 64 -10.87 -35.06 -3.19
N PRO A 65 -9.79 -35.76 -3.62
CA PRO A 65 -8.61 -35.90 -2.77
C PRO A 65 -8.12 -34.50 -2.41
N ALA A 66 -7.96 -34.24 -1.12
CA ALA A 66 -7.33 -33.01 -0.63
C ALA A 66 -5.87 -33.01 -1.11
N GLU A 67 -5.64 -32.39 -2.28
CA GLU A 67 -4.29 -32.13 -2.74
C GLU A 67 -3.61 -31.17 -1.76
N GLY A 68 -2.66 -31.73 -1.01
CA GLY A 68 -1.57 -31.02 -0.39
C GLY A 68 -1.96 -29.83 0.45
N ALA A 69 -2.54 -30.04 1.63
CA ALA A 69 -2.49 -29.02 2.67
C ALA A 69 -1.02 -28.68 2.89
N ALA A 70 -0.59 -27.47 2.51
CA ALA A 70 0.72 -26.97 2.88
C ALA A 70 0.87 -27.16 4.40
N PRO A 71 2.03 -27.62 4.89
CA PRO A 71 2.23 -27.86 6.32
C PRO A 71 1.81 -26.60 7.07
N ALA A 72 0.95 -26.77 8.08
CA ALA A 72 0.52 -25.65 8.93
C ALA A 72 1.78 -24.96 9.45
N ARG A 73 1.96 -23.68 9.06
CA ARG A 73 3.09 -22.89 9.53
C ARG A 73 2.96 -22.77 11.04
N ASP A 74 4.06 -23.01 11.74
CA ASP A 74 4.15 -22.75 13.17
C ASP A 74 3.81 -21.26 13.41
N PRO A 75 2.75 -20.94 14.16
CA PRO A 75 2.36 -19.55 14.42
C PRO A 75 3.44 -18.75 15.15
N GLU A 76 4.39 -19.43 15.79
CA GLU A 76 5.53 -18.81 16.48
C GLU A 76 6.86 -19.05 15.78
N GLY A 77 6.86 -19.80 14.67
CA GLY A 77 8.07 -20.15 13.92
C GLY A 77 8.61 -19.01 13.06
N PRO A 78 9.81 -19.18 12.47
CA PRO A 78 10.39 -18.23 11.52
C PRO A 78 9.42 -17.93 10.37
N GLY A 79 9.32 -16.65 10.00
CA GLY A 79 8.38 -16.16 8.99
C GLY A 79 6.99 -15.81 9.51
N SER A 80 6.69 -16.05 10.78
CA SER A 80 5.44 -15.59 11.41
C SER A 80 5.52 -14.13 11.82
N TYR A 81 4.38 -13.42 11.74
CA TYR A 81 4.24 -12.05 12.23
C TYR A 81 3.91 -12.03 13.73
N TYR A 82 4.39 -11.00 14.42
CA TYR A 82 3.96 -10.67 15.77
C TYR A 82 3.88 -9.16 15.94
N ALA A 83 2.94 -8.68 16.78
CA ALA A 83 2.87 -7.29 17.18
C ALA A 83 3.98 -7.01 18.21
N LYS A 84 4.81 -6.01 17.91
CA LYS A 84 5.89 -5.57 18.82
C LYS A 84 5.40 -4.49 19.77
N SER A 85 4.70 -3.48 19.23
CA SER A 85 4.15 -2.34 20.00
C SER A 85 2.98 -1.72 19.27
N GLU A 86 2.17 -0.95 19.99
CA GLU A 86 1.03 -0.22 19.47
C GLU A 86 1.13 1.26 19.89
N HIS A 87 0.83 2.16 18.94
CA HIS A 87 0.83 3.59 19.11
C HIS A 87 -0.45 4.17 18.51
N GLY A 88 -1.45 4.44 19.35
CA GLY A 88 -2.75 4.88 18.87
C GLY A 88 -3.36 3.82 17.92
N GLU A 89 -3.53 4.17 16.67
CA GLU A 89 -4.08 3.25 15.67
C GLU A 89 -3.01 2.57 14.80
N TRP A 90 -1.73 2.71 15.14
CA TRP A 90 -0.62 2.13 14.41
C TRP A 90 0.01 0.99 15.20
N THR A 91 0.24 -0.12 14.53
CA THR A 91 0.93 -1.28 15.10
C THR A 91 2.32 -1.39 14.48
N ILE A 92 3.36 -1.52 15.30
CA ILE A 92 4.65 -2.03 14.82
C ILE A 92 4.57 -3.54 14.88
N ARG A 93 4.64 -4.18 13.72
CA ARG A 93 4.69 -5.64 13.61
C ARG A 93 6.04 -6.07 13.04
N CYS A 94 6.50 -7.24 13.46
CA CYS A 94 7.77 -7.78 13.01
C CYS A 94 7.57 -9.21 12.49
N ILE A 95 8.47 -9.64 11.61
CA ILE A 95 8.54 -11.04 11.14
C ILE A 95 9.67 -11.71 11.92
N ARG A 96 9.41 -12.88 12.50
CA ARG A 96 10.45 -13.69 13.15
C ARG A 96 11.46 -14.14 12.11
N ALA A 97 12.66 -13.61 12.17
CA ALA A 97 13.73 -13.97 11.21
C ALA A 97 14.36 -15.34 11.55
N GLY A 98 14.17 -15.83 12.76
CA GLY A 98 14.82 -17.05 13.26
C GLY A 98 16.28 -16.85 13.64
N GLN A 99 16.98 -15.93 13.00
CA GLN A 99 18.35 -15.52 13.34
C GLN A 99 18.52 -14.03 13.05
N GLY A 100 19.34 -13.37 13.85
CA GLY A 100 19.63 -11.94 13.72
C GLY A 100 18.47 -11.06 14.19
N LYS A 101 18.31 -9.91 13.54
CA LYS A 101 17.30 -8.91 13.89
C LYS A 101 16.04 -9.13 13.08
N ASP A 102 14.92 -9.22 13.75
CA ASP A 102 13.61 -9.33 13.10
C ASP A 102 13.31 -8.07 12.27
N PRO A 103 12.96 -8.20 10.99
CA PRO A 103 12.48 -7.05 10.21
C PRO A 103 11.12 -6.60 10.74
N CYS A 104 11.00 -5.30 10.98
CA CYS A 104 9.78 -4.69 11.50
C CYS A 104 9.26 -3.60 10.56
N GLU A 105 7.96 -3.39 10.59
CA GLU A 105 7.24 -2.38 9.83
C GLU A 105 6.11 -1.77 10.66
N MET A 106 5.75 -0.54 10.37
CA MET A 106 4.47 0.01 10.81
C MET A 106 3.36 -0.60 9.97
N TYR A 107 2.27 -0.94 10.60
CA TYR A 107 1.09 -1.56 9.97
C TYR A 107 -0.19 -0.82 10.35
N LYS A 108 -1.08 -0.67 9.37
CA LYS A 108 -2.43 -0.17 9.59
C LYS A 108 -3.39 -0.82 8.62
N LEU A 109 -4.53 -1.28 9.15
CA LEU A 109 -5.69 -1.69 8.37
C LEU A 109 -6.51 -0.44 8.05
N LEU A 110 -6.86 -0.27 6.78
CA LEU A 110 -7.66 0.85 6.29
C LEU A 110 -9.10 0.38 6.08
N THR A 111 -10.02 1.16 6.61
CA THR A 111 -11.46 0.88 6.50
C THR A 111 -12.17 1.95 5.66
N ASP A 112 -13.30 1.56 5.08
CA ASP A 112 -14.24 2.46 4.45
C ASP A 112 -15.13 3.18 5.49
N ALA A 113 -16.14 3.93 5.00
CA ALA A 113 -17.07 4.66 5.86
C ALA A 113 -18.01 3.76 6.69
N ASP A 114 -18.11 2.50 6.32
CA ASP A 114 -18.92 1.48 7.00
C ASP A 114 -18.09 0.57 7.91
N ASP A 115 -16.81 0.94 8.19
CA ASP A 115 -15.83 0.18 8.97
C ASP A 115 -15.45 -1.19 8.38
N ASN A 116 -15.69 -1.41 7.08
CA ASN A 116 -15.21 -2.61 6.42
C ASN A 116 -13.72 -2.49 6.13
N ALA A 117 -12.96 -3.54 6.43
CA ALA A 117 -11.55 -3.63 6.08
C ALA A 117 -11.39 -3.73 4.55
N VAL A 118 -10.72 -2.75 3.95
CA VAL A 118 -10.57 -2.64 2.49
C VAL A 118 -9.13 -2.82 2.04
N ALA A 119 -8.17 -2.17 2.71
CA ALA A 119 -6.79 -2.20 2.30
C ALA A 119 -5.84 -2.28 3.48
N GLU A 120 -4.63 -2.75 3.24
CA GLU A 120 -3.56 -2.78 4.24
C GLU A 120 -2.45 -1.82 3.83
N LEU A 121 -1.94 -1.06 4.79
CA LEU A 121 -0.79 -0.19 4.61
C LEU A 121 0.34 -0.61 5.54
N THR A 122 1.54 -0.75 4.97
CA THR A 122 2.76 -0.89 5.74
C THR A 122 3.72 0.25 5.42
N MET A 123 4.53 0.66 6.41
CA MET A 123 5.54 1.69 6.23
C MET A 123 6.84 1.32 6.93
N VAL A 124 7.96 1.70 6.30
CA VAL A 124 9.30 1.54 6.85
C VAL A 124 10.10 2.84 6.69
N PRO A 125 10.96 3.20 7.67
CA PRO A 125 11.89 4.30 7.50
C PRO A 125 12.95 3.93 6.46
N LEU A 126 13.32 4.90 5.63
CA LEU A 126 14.38 4.76 4.66
C LEU A 126 15.44 5.85 4.90
N ALA A 127 16.71 5.48 4.77
CA ALA A 127 17.85 6.41 4.78
C ALA A 127 18.41 6.53 3.34
N ASN A 128 17.53 6.84 2.39
CA ASN A 128 17.85 6.70 0.97
C ASN A 128 17.67 8.04 0.21
N GLY A 129 18.57 8.98 0.46
CA GLY A 129 18.57 10.28 -0.19
C GLY A 129 17.35 11.13 0.16
N GLU A 130 16.55 11.52 -0.85
CA GLU A 130 15.37 12.36 -0.68
C GLU A 130 14.14 11.60 -0.14
N VAL A 131 14.15 10.26 -0.21
CA VAL A 131 13.05 9.42 0.28
C VAL A 131 13.32 9.02 1.73
N ALA A 132 12.50 9.54 2.63
CA ALA A 132 12.62 9.32 4.07
C ALA A 132 11.81 8.11 4.58
N ALA A 133 10.77 7.73 3.85
CA ALA A 133 9.95 6.56 4.17
C ALA A 133 9.47 5.86 2.90
N GLY A 134 9.42 4.54 2.95
CA GLY A 134 8.75 3.71 1.96
C GLY A 134 7.45 3.16 2.54
N ALA A 135 6.41 3.05 1.70
CA ALA A 135 5.19 2.37 2.08
C ALA A 135 4.74 1.41 0.98
N THR A 136 4.02 0.39 1.42
CA THR A 136 3.34 -0.57 0.54
C THR A 136 1.87 -0.60 0.93
N LEU A 137 1.00 -0.39 -0.05
CA LEU A 137 -0.44 -0.54 0.11
C LEU A 137 -0.89 -1.76 -0.69
N VAL A 138 -1.69 -2.59 -0.06
CA VAL A 138 -2.34 -3.74 -0.70
C VAL A 138 -3.83 -3.44 -0.77
N ALA A 139 -4.33 -3.25 -1.99
CA ALA A 139 -5.73 -2.98 -2.30
C ALA A 139 -6.42 -4.25 -2.83
N PRO A 140 -7.77 -4.29 -2.88
CA PRO A 140 -8.51 -5.39 -3.48
C PRO A 140 -8.15 -5.65 -4.95
N LEU A 141 -8.33 -6.90 -5.41
CA LEU A 141 -8.02 -7.31 -6.80
C LEU A 141 -8.87 -6.57 -7.85
N GLU A 142 -10.05 -6.09 -7.49
CA GLU A 142 -10.97 -5.37 -8.38
C GLU A 142 -10.69 -3.86 -8.43
N THR A 143 -9.47 -3.42 -8.12
CA THR A 143 -9.06 -2.02 -8.17
C THR A 143 -8.64 -1.62 -9.60
N ASP A 144 -9.01 -0.42 -10.06
CA ASP A 144 -8.56 0.16 -11.32
C ASP A 144 -7.08 0.54 -11.24
N LEU A 145 -6.23 -0.25 -11.89
CA LEU A 145 -4.77 -0.07 -11.85
C LEU A 145 -4.31 1.15 -12.67
N ILE A 146 -5.07 1.55 -13.70
CA ILE A 146 -4.69 2.66 -14.59
C ILE A 146 -4.84 3.99 -13.88
N LYS A 147 -5.90 4.13 -13.08
CA LYS A 147 -6.14 5.34 -12.28
C LYS A 147 -5.15 5.48 -11.13
N GLY A 148 -4.61 4.38 -10.64
CA GLY A 148 -3.75 4.38 -9.48
C GLY A 148 -4.51 4.67 -8.18
N LEU A 149 -3.75 5.02 -7.14
CA LEU A 149 -4.33 5.46 -5.87
C LEU A 149 -3.95 6.92 -5.58
N GLY A 150 -4.82 7.63 -4.87
CA GLY A 150 -4.57 8.97 -4.37
C GLY A 150 -4.28 8.94 -2.86
N VAL A 151 -3.33 9.76 -2.42
CA VAL A 151 -3.04 9.99 -1.00
C VAL A 151 -3.15 11.48 -0.72
N GLN A 152 -3.99 11.86 0.23
CA GLN A 152 -4.19 13.24 0.67
C GLN A 152 -3.98 13.33 2.18
N ILE A 153 -3.15 14.26 2.64
CA ILE A 153 -2.93 14.51 4.07
C ILE A 153 -3.75 15.74 4.47
N ASP A 154 -4.66 15.57 5.43
CA ASP A 154 -5.63 16.59 5.86
C ASP A 154 -6.32 17.26 4.64
N SER A 155 -6.19 18.57 4.50
CA SER A 155 -6.73 19.36 3.38
C SER A 155 -5.67 19.67 2.30
N GLY A 156 -4.55 18.97 2.28
CA GLY A 156 -3.48 19.16 1.32
C GLY A 156 -3.85 18.66 -0.09
N GLU A 157 -2.90 18.75 -1.01
CA GLU A 157 -3.09 18.24 -2.36
C GLU A 157 -3.08 16.70 -2.38
N THR A 158 -3.92 16.11 -3.23
CA THR A 158 -3.90 14.66 -3.47
C THR A 158 -2.73 14.31 -4.38
N ARG A 159 -1.88 13.40 -3.90
CA ARG A 159 -0.77 12.84 -4.68
C ARG A 159 -1.13 11.45 -5.20
N GLY A 160 -0.95 11.24 -6.50
CA GLY A 160 -1.19 9.96 -7.15
C GLY A 160 0.01 9.02 -7.08
N TYR A 161 -0.25 7.72 -6.92
CA TYR A 161 0.75 6.65 -6.97
C TYR A 161 0.26 5.52 -7.87
N PRO A 162 1.11 4.96 -8.75
CA PRO A 162 0.75 3.84 -9.58
C PRO A 162 0.74 2.54 -8.79
N PHE A 163 -0.09 1.59 -9.23
CA PHE A 163 0.05 0.21 -8.81
C PHE A 163 1.24 -0.44 -9.52
N SER A 164 1.94 -1.32 -8.80
CA SER A 164 3.12 -2.01 -9.32
C SER A 164 2.77 -3.35 -9.96
N PHE A 165 1.92 -4.13 -9.30
CA PHE A 165 1.45 -5.44 -9.76
C PHE A 165 0.28 -5.92 -8.91
N CYS A 166 -0.40 -7.00 -9.34
CA CYS A 166 -1.36 -7.73 -8.50
C CYS A 166 -0.87 -9.16 -8.25
N ALA A 167 -1.18 -9.67 -7.08
CA ALA A 167 -0.93 -11.03 -6.63
C ALA A 167 -2.22 -11.58 -5.98
N PRO A 168 -2.30 -12.86 -5.62
CA PRO A 168 -3.50 -13.41 -4.98
C PRO A 168 -3.96 -12.69 -3.71
N VAL A 169 -3.04 -11.98 -3.03
CA VAL A 169 -3.34 -11.19 -1.82
C VAL A 169 -3.95 -9.82 -2.11
N GLY A 170 -3.90 -9.34 -3.36
CA GLY A 170 -4.38 -8.01 -3.76
C GLY A 170 -3.46 -7.30 -4.74
N CYS A 171 -3.79 -6.05 -5.07
CA CYS A 171 -3.02 -5.17 -5.93
C CYS A 171 -2.09 -4.28 -5.09
N VAL A 172 -0.82 -4.27 -5.41
CA VAL A 172 0.24 -3.66 -4.63
C VAL A 172 0.66 -2.32 -5.24
N ALA A 173 0.59 -1.27 -4.45
CA ALA A 173 1.20 0.02 -4.75
C ALA A 173 2.39 0.26 -3.80
N ARG A 174 3.52 0.71 -4.38
CA ARG A 174 4.71 1.10 -3.63
C ARG A 174 4.87 2.61 -3.69
N MET A 175 5.01 3.22 -2.53
CA MET A 175 5.06 4.67 -2.37
C MET A 175 6.36 5.08 -1.70
N GLY A 176 6.91 6.21 -2.14
CA GLY A 176 8.03 6.85 -1.45
C GLY A 176 7.60 8.21 -0.94
N PHE A 177 7.90 8.50 0.31
CA PHE A 177 7.61 9.78 0.95
C PHE A 177 8.90 10.55 1.19
N THR A 178 8.91 11.79 0.73
CA THR A 178 10.01 12.74 0.96
C THR A 178 9.98 13.24 2.42
N ASN A 179 11.07 13.90 2.86
CA ASN A 179 11.11 14.51 4.19
C ASN A 179 9.96 15.52 4.44
N PRO A 180 9.58 16.42 3.49
CA PRO A 180 8.42 17.30 3.69
C PRO A 180 7.10 16.55 3.82
N GLU A 181 6.86 15.50 3.04
CA GLU A 181 5.64 14.68 3.11
C GLU A 181 5.57 13.90 4.42
N LEU A 182 6.68 13.32 4.86
CA LEU A 182 6.77 12.67 6.15
C LEU A 182 6.52 13.65 7.30
N ALA A 183 7.04 14.88 7.20
CA ALA A 183 6.77 15.93 8.18
C ALA A 183 5.28 16.32 8.20
N ALA A 184 4.63 16.39 7.03
CA ALA A 184 3.19 16.63 6.94
C ALA A 184 2.38 15.49 7.60
N MET A 185 2.76 14.23 7.39
CA MET A 185 2.12 13.08 8.08
C MET A 185 2.31 13.14 9.60
N LYS A 186 3.50 13.53 10.07
CA LYS A 186 3.79 13.67 11.50
C LYS A 186 3.03 14.82 12.17
N ALA A 187 2.73 15.87 11.43
CA ALA A 187 1.99 17.05 11.92
C ALA A 187 0.47 16.94 11.68
N GLY A 188 0.05 16.09 10.74
CA GLY A 188 -1.32 15.93 10.33
C GLY A 188 -2.17 15.13 11.33
N SER A 189 -3.47 15.21 11.14
CA SER A 189 -4.45 14.47 11.92
C SER A 189 -4.98 13.25 11.19
N ASN A 190 -5.21 13.39 9.90
CA ASN A 190 -5.76 12.32 9.05
C ASN A 190 -5.09 12.32 7.68
N ALA A 191 -5.06 11.16 7.05
CA ALA A 191 -4.85 11.06 5.62
C ALA A 191 -6.01 10.29 4.99
N THR A 192 -6.32 10.62 3.74
CA THR A 192 -7.33 9.94 2.94
C THR A 192 -6.66 9.20 1.81
N ILE A 193 -6.93 7.92 1.70
CA ILE A 193 -6.52 7.09 0.57
C ILE A 193 -7.72 6.96 -0.36
N GLN A 194 -7.52 7.26 -1.65
CA GLN A 194 -8.56 7.18 -2.67
C GLN A 194 -8.25 6.03 -3.61
N LEU A 195 -9.19 5.12 -3.75
CA LEU A 195 -9.12 3.96 -4.64
C LEU A 195 -10.32 3.97 -5.58
N LEU A 196 -10.10 3.61 -6.84
CA LEU A 196 -11.18 3.45 -7.80
C LEU A 196 -11.40 1.95 -8.06
N PRO A 197 -12.59 1.40 -7.83
CA PRO A 197 -12.95 0.07 -8.29
C PRO A 197 -12.92 -0.01 -9.83
N PHE A 198 -12.57 -1.15 -10.38
CA PHE A 198 -12.56 -1.37 -11.83
C PHE A 198 -13.96 -1.12 -12.42
N GLY A 199 -14.05 -0.24 -13.40
CA GLY A 199 -15.32 0.19 -13.99
C GLY A 199 -16.17 1.13 -13.12
N GLY A 200 -15.64 1.58 -11.97
CA GLY A 200 -16.28 2.57 -11.11
C GLY A 200 -16.28 3.97 -11.71
N ASP A 201 -17.11 4.84 -11.13
CA ASP A 201 -17.17 6.25 -11.51
C ASP A 201 -15.94 7.01 -10.99
N PRO A 202 -15.12 7.61 -11.88
CA PRO A 202 -13.93 8.37 -11.47
C PRO A 202 -14.22 9.57 -10.57
N GLU A 203 -15.46 10.09 -10.58
CA GLU A 203 -15.87 11.20 -9.72
C GLU A 203 -16.28 10.74 -8.31
N GLN A 204 -16.42 9.42 -8.10
CA GLN A 204 -16.83 8.80 -6.84
C GLN A 204 -15.86 7.68 -6.39
N PRO A 205 -14.58 8.00 -6.16
CA PRO A 205 -13.63 7.01 -5.66
C PRO A 205 -14.00 6.57 -4.24
N VAL A 206 -13.69 5.34 -3.90
CA VAL A 206 -13.73 4.86 -2.51
C VAL A 206 -12.69 5.61 -1.70
N GLN A 207 -13.11 6.18 -0.59
CA GLN A 207 -12.24 6.92 0.32
C GLN A 207 -12.03 6.11 1.60
N LEU A 208 -10.77 5.82 1.91
CA LEU A 208 -10.37 5.13 3.12
C LEU A 208 -9.75 6.15 4.07
N SER A 209 -10.29 6.24 5.26
CA SER A 209 -9.76 7.12 6.29
C SER A 209 -8.56 6.48 6.98
N MET A 210 -7.50 7.26 7.16
CA MET A 210 -6.30 6.86 7.86
C MET A 210 -5.96 7.89 8.93
N SER A 211 -6.31 7.59 10.19
CA SER A 211 -5.91 8.43 11.32
C SER A 211 -4.38 8.43 11.47
N LEU A 212 -3.81 9.61 11.67
CA LEU A 212 -2.40 9.80 11.95
C LEU A 212 -2.09 9.86 13.47
N SER A 213 -3.10 9.58 14.30
CA SER A 213 -2.91 9.48 15.75
C SER A 213 -1.92 8.35 16.10
N GLY A 214 -0.83 8.70 16.77
CA GLY A 214 0.24 7.77 17.11
C GLY A 214 1.29 7.55 16.01
N PHE A 215 1.08 8.07 14.80
CA PHE A 215 1.99 7.91 13.66
C PHE A 215 3.43 8.32 14.00
N THR A 216 3.60 9.51 14.59
CA THR A 216 4.93 10.04 14.94
C THR A 216 5.66 9.12 15.91
N ALA A 217 4.99 8.67 16.96
CA ALA A 217 5.59 7.79 17.97
C ALA A 217 5.98 6.43 17.37
N ALA A 218 5.09 5.84 16.56
CA ALA A 218 5.37 4.59 15.87
C ALA A 218 6.55 4.70 14.91
N PHE A 219 6.57 5.77 14.10
CA PHE A 219 7.64 5.98 13.11
C PHE A 219 9.00 6.23 13.78
N ASP A 220 9.03 6.99 14.87
CA ASP A 220 10.26 7.28 15.61
C ASP A 220 10.79 6.03 16.33
N GLU A 221 9.92 5.21 16.94
CA GLU A 221 10.30 3.91 17.50
C GLU A 221 10.87 2.98 16.43
N LEU A 222 10.17 2.85 15.29
CA LEU A 222 10.63 1.98 14.20
C LEU A 222 11.96 2.47 13.63
N THR A 223 12.15 3.79 13.50
CA THR A 223 13.42 4.40 13.05
C THR A 223 14.55 4.06 14.01
N ALA A 224 14.33 4.23 15.32
CA ALA A 224 15.31 3.87 16.33
C ALA A 224 15.62 2.37 16.32
N TYR A 225 14.59 1.55 16.17
CA TYR A 225 14.75 0.11 16.02
C TYR A 225 15.57 -0.22 14.77
N ALA A 226 15.27 0.37 13.62
CA ALA A 226 15.99 0.11 12.37
C ALA A 226 17.49 0.44 12.48
N ALA A 227 17.82 1.54 13.17
CA ALA A 227 19.20 2.01 13.38
C ALA A 227 19.99 1.18 14.42
N ALA A 228 19.31 0.47 15.31
CA ALA A 228 19.99 -0.35 16.32
C ALA A 228 20.72 -1.53 15.68
N PRO A 229 21.91 -1.93 16.19
CA PRO A 229 22.62 -3.10 15.68
C PRO A 229 21.78 -4.38 15.85
N ALA A 230 22.01 -5.37 14.99
CA ALA A 230 21.43 -6.68 15.20
C ALA A 230 21.94 -7.30 16.52
N PRO A 231 21.12 -8.07 17.25
CA PRO A 231 21.61 -8.84 18.37
C PRO A 231 22.76 -9.72 17.91
N GLU A 232 23.85 -9.76 18.68
CA GLU A 232 24.91 -10.72 18.42
C GLU A 232 24.29 -12.13 18.45
N ALA A 233 24.53 -12.90 17.39
CA ALA A 233 24.19 -14.32 17.42
C ALA A 233 24.86 -14.94 18.64
N PRO A 234 24.18 -15.83 19.41
CA PRO A 234 24.84 -16.60 20.44
C PRO A 234 26.10 -17.20 19.82
N ALA A 235 27.26 -16.95 20.43
CA ALA A 235 28.48 -17.54 19.98
C ALA A 235 28.20 -19.04 19.87
N ALA A 236 28.28 -19.60 18.66
CA ALA A 236 28.20 -21.05 18.48
C ALA A 236 29.25 -21.61 19.41
N ASP A 237 28.78 -22.35 20.43
CA ASP A 237 29.68 -23.10 21.32
C ASP A 237 30.74 -23.72 20.43
N ALA A 238 32.00 -23.32 20.69
CA ALA A 238 33.13 -23.80 19.95
C ALA A 238 33.01 -25.35 19.93
N ALA A 239 32.76 -25.86 18.73
CA ALA A 239 32.70 -27.30 18.53
C ALA A 239 33.92 -27.87 19.22
N GLU A 240 33.69 -28.60 20.29
CA GLU A 240 34.67 -29.40 21.03
C GLU A 240 35.46 -30.17 19.99
N GLU A 241 36.75 -29.79 19.83
CA GLU A 241 37.72 -30.44 18.97
C GLU A 241 37.74 -31.89 19.37
N ALA A 242 37.12 -32.76 18.56
CA ALA A 242 37.20 -34.20 18.74
C ALA A 242 38.68 -34.61 18.68
N PRO A 243 39.18 -35.36 19.67
CA PRO A 243 40.56 -35.81 19.62
C PRO A 243 40.76 -36.67 18.36
N SER A 244 41.72 -36.29 17.54
CA SER A 244 42.18 -37.08 16.42
C SER A 244 42.80 -38.38 16.97
N GLU A 245 42.07 -39.47 16.85
CA GLU A 245 42.60 -40.83 17.10
C GLU A 245 43.65 -41.10 16.07
N ASP A 246 44.91 -41.21 16.59
CA ASP A 246 46.12 -41.68 15.95
C ASP A 246 45.89 -43.12 15.41
N ALA A 247 45.76 -43.26 14.08
CA ALA A 247 45.69 -44.58 13.46
C ALA A 247 47.08 -45.13 13.27
N PRO A 248 47.41 -46.35 13.84
CA PRO A 248 48.69 -46.93 13.64
C PRO A 248 48.89 -47.39 12.18
N ALA A 249 50.04 -47.03 11.63
CA ALA A 249 50.51 -47.48 10.32
C ALA A 249 50.70 -49.02 10.32
N GLU A 250 49.93 -49.74 9.52
CA GLU A 250 50.08 -51.12 9.23
C GLU A 250 51.13 -51.33 8.12
N ASP A 251 52.19 -51.99 8.51
CA ASP A 251 53.35 -52.44 7.75
C ASP A 251 52.90 -53.44 6.64
N ALA A 252 53.15 -53.12 5.39
CA ALA A 252 52.88 -54.03 4.26
C ALA A 252 54.21 -54.78 3.91
N PRO A 253 54.23 -56.13 3.93
CA PRO A 253 55.40 -56.85 3.50
C PRO A 253 55.52 -56.88 1.98
N ALA A 254 56.73 -56.62 1.52
CA ALA A 254 57.22 -56.89 0.15
C ALA A 254 57.20 -58.37 -0.20
N ASN A 255 56.63 -58.70 -1.39
CA ASN A 255 57.09 -59.83 -2.23
C ASN A 255 56.64 -59.68 -3.67
#